data_317decd0b92335dfb136de223ab100e4
#
_entry.id   317decd0b92335dfb136de223ab100e4
#
_cell.length_a   1.000
_cell.length_b   1.000
_cell.length_c   1.000
_cell.angle_alpha   90.00
_cell.angle_beta   90.00
_cell.angle_gamma   90.00
#
_symmetry.space_group_name_H-M   'P 1'
#
loop_
_entity.id
_entity.type
_entity.pdbx_description
1 polymer ?
#
loop_
_entity_poly.entity_id
_entity_poly.type
_entity_poly.pdbx_seq_one_letter_code
_entity_poly.pdbx_strand_id
1 'polypeptide(L)' 'MLDNIPDTLTLRELQKVLHVGKNTALKLAHEDIITGHWVAGKWLFLKEDVIEYITRQ' A
#
# COMPACT_ATOMS: atom_id res chain seq x y z
N MET A 1 -9.93 20.03 1.94
CA MET A 1 -10.18 19.49 0.81
C MET A 1 -9.47 18.25 0.46
N LEU A 2 -9.81 17.73 -0.62
CA LEU A 2 -9.26 16.46 -0.99
C LEU A 2 -7.77 16.49 -1.24
N ASP A 3 -7.28 17.64 -1.59
CA ASP A 3 -5.86 17.79 -1.81
C ASP A 3 -5.08 17.62 -0.50
N ASN A 4 -5.78 17.61 0.62
CA ASN A 4 -5.12 17.36 1.89
C ASN A 4 -5.07 15.90 2.27
N ILE A 5 -5.60 15.06 1.42
CA ILE A 5 -5.55 13.64 1.69
C ILE A 5 -4.10 13.22 1.63
N PRO A 6 -3.62 12.52 2.67
CA PRO A 6 -2.23 12.07 2.63
C PRO A 6 -2.00 11.19 1.42
N ASP A 7 -0.78 11.14 1.00
CA ASP A 7 -0.41 10.31 -0.12
C ASP A 7 -0.74 8.86 0.24
N THR A 8 -1.75 8.34 -0.40
CA THR A 8 -2.16 6.96 -0.21
C THR A 8 -2.09 6.24 -1.55
N LEU A 9 -1.93 4.94 -1.48
CA LEU A 9 -1.88 4.09 -2.65
C LEU A 9 -2.97 3.05 -2.55
N THR A 10 -3.62 2.78 -3.68
CA THR A 10 -4.54 1.66 -3.74
C THR A 10 -3.72 0.40 -3.93
N LEU A 11 -4.38 -0.76 -3.82
CA LEU A 11 -3.70 -2.02 -4.04
C LEU A 11 -3.08 -2.07 -5.43
N ARG A 12 -3.80 -1.57 -6.42
CA ARG A 12 -3.30 -1.56 -7.80
C ARG A 12 -2.05 -0.70 -7.92
N GLU A 13 -2.06 0.45 -7.26
CA GLU A 13 -0.90 1.33 -7.31
C GLU A 13 0.28 0.71 -6.59
N LEU A 14 0.02 0.01 -5.49
CA LEU A 14 1.07 -0.68 -4.77
C LEU A 14 1.73 -1.72 -5.67
N GLN A 15 0.91 -2.45 -6.41
CA GLN A 15 1.45 -3.44 -7.34
C GLN A 15 2.38 -2.80 -8.34
N LYS A 16 2.02 -1.64 -8.85
CA LYS A 16 2.85 -0.95 -9.85
C LYS A 16 4.14 -0.44 -9.23
N VAL A 17 4.05 0.12 -8.05
CA VAL A 17 5.24 0.68 -7.41
C VAL A 17 6.25 -0.42 -7.06
N LEU A 18 5.77 -1.54 -6.57
CA LEU A 18 6.63 -2.62 -6.15
C LEU A 18 6.90 -3.64 -7.25
N HIS A 19 6.21 -3.51 -8.38
CA HIS A 19 6.36 -4.45 -9.50
C HIS A 19 6.04 -5.87 -9.05
N VAL A 20 4.95 -6.03 -8.33
CA VAL A 20 4.54 -7.35 -7.86
C VAL A 20 3.14 -7.65 -8.33
N GLY A 21 2.78 -8.92 -8.27
CA GLY A 21 1.44 -9.33 -8.62
C GLY A 21 0.46 -9.05 -7.50
N LYS A 22 -0.82 -9.24 -7.81
CA LYS A 22 -1.88 -8.98 -6.84
C LYS A 22 -1.74 -9.85 -5.61
N ASN A 23 -1.44 -11.13 -5.80
CA ASN A 23 -1.33 -12.03 -4.67
C ASN A 23 -0.20 -11.64 -3.74
N THR A 24 0.91 -11.22 -4.31
CA THR A 24 2.04 -10.78 -3.50
C THR A 24 1.69 -9.52 -2.72
N ALA A 25 1.03 -8.57 -3.38
CA ALA A 25 0.64 -7.34 -2.72
C ALA A 25 -0.33 -7.62 -1.58
N LEU A 26 -1.30 -8.51 -1.81
CA LEU A 26 -2.23 -8.88 -0.76
C LEU A 26 -1.52 -9.56 0.40
N LYS A 27 -0.55 -10.39 0.10
CA LYS A 27 0.21 -11.07 1.13
C LYS A 27 0.94 -10.08 2.02
N LEU A 28 1.53 -9.06 1.40
CA LEU A 28 2.22 -8.03 2.17
C LEU A 28 1.28 -7.35 3.14
N ALA A 29 0.05 -7.10 2.71
CA ALA A 29 -0.95 -6.47 3.56
C ALA A 29 -1.42 -7.42 4.66
N HIS A 30 -1.69 -8.66 4.31
CA HIS A 30 -2.20 -9.63 5.28
C HIS A 30 -1.18 -9.97 6.35
N GLU A 31 0.09 -9.99 5.99
CA GLU A 31 1.14 -10.31 6.94
C GLU A 31 1.67 -9.08 7.65
N ASP A 32 1.01 -7.95 7.39
CA ASP A 32 1.37 -6.69 8.05
C ASP A 32 2.81 -6.28 7.78
N ILE A 33 3.35 -6.72 6.67
CA ILE A 33 4.69 -6.31 6.26
C ILE A 33 4.63 -4.85 5.82
N ILE A 34 3.57 -4.49 5.11
CA ILE A 34 3.24 -3.11 4.83
C ILE A 34 1.87 -2.88 5.42
N THR A 35 1.75 -1.89 6.28
CA THR A 35 0.48 -1.63 6.94
C THR A 35 -0.56 -1.21 5.92
N GLY A 36 -1.62 -1.99 5.81
CA GLY A 36 -2.70 -1.67 4.92
C GLY A 36 -3.96 -1.35 5.69
N HIS A 37 -4.79 -0.52 5.12
CA HIS A 37 -6.05 -0.13 5.74
C HIS A 37 -7.20 -0.52 4.82
N TRP A 38 -8.14 -1.25 5.37
CA TRP A 38 -9.32 -1.64 4.60
C TRP A 38 -10.39 -0.57 4.80
N VAL A 39 -10.65 0.19 3.75
CA VAL A 39 -11.58 1.30 3.83
C VAL A 39 -12.55 1.24 2.67
N ALA A 40 -13.83 1.27 2.97
CA ALA A 40 -14.86 1.34 1.93
C ALA A 40 -14.68 0.26 0.87
N GLY A 41 -14.36 -0.94 1.30
CA GLY A 41 -14.26 -2.07 0.38
C GLY A 41 -12.98 -2.14 -0.43
N LYS A 42 -11.96 -1.43 -0.04
CA LYS A 42 -10.70 -1.47 -0.76
C LYS A 42 -9.52 -1.26 0.17
N TRP A 43 -8.38 -1.72 -0.28
CA TRP A 43 -7.15 -1.54 0.47
C TRP A 43 -6.53 -0.19 0.16
N LEU A 44 -6.08 0.48 1.20
CA LEU A 44 -5.32 1.72 1.05
C LEU A 44 -4.03 1.59 1.85
N PHE A 45 -2.96 2.07 1.28
CA PHE A 45 -1.64 2.03 1.91
C PHE A 45 -1.08 3.43 1.97
N LEU A 46 -0.47 3.77 3.10
CA LEU A 46 0.17 5.06 3.22
C LEU A 46 1.48 5.03 2.46
N LYS A 47 1.72 6.09 1.70
CA LYS A 47 2.94 6.18 0.93
C LYS A 47 4.17 6.05 1.83
N GLU A 48 4.10 6.62 3.02
CA GLU A 48 5.20 6.53 3.96
C GLU A 48 5.55 5.10 4.31
N ASP A 49 4.52 4.28 4.50
CA ASP A 49 4.74 2.89 4.87
C ASP A 49 5.39 2.13 3.72
N VAL A 50 5.00 2.45 2.51
CA VAL A 50 5.57 1.81 1.34
C VAL A 50 7.03 2.20 1.18
N ILE A 51 7.32 3.47 1.37
CA ILE A 51 8.69 3.96 1.27
C ILE A 51 9.57 3.30 2.33
N GLU A 52 9.04 3.19 3.54
CA GLU A 52 9.78 2.55 4.62
C GLU A 52 10.09 1.10 4.28
N TYR A 53 9.12 0.41 3.72
CA TYR A 53 9.32 -0.98 3.32
C TYR A 53 10.45 -1.09 2.29
N ILE A 54 10.41 -0.21 1.29
CA ILE A 54 11.42 -0.23 0.23
C ILE A 54 12.79 0.10 0.80
N THR A 55 12.85 1.07 1.70
CA THR A 55 14.13 1.51 2.24
C THR A 55 14.77 0.47 3.13
N ARG A 56 13.96 -0.40 3.71
CA ARG A 56 14.48 -1.43 4.60
C ARG A 56 15.04 -2.64 3.87
N GLN A 57 14.76 -2.74 2.59
CA GLN A 57 15.20 -3.89 1.81
C GLN A 57 16.71 -3.91 1.59
#